data_f9ee619bd39a6123158ce477221a3133
#
_entry.id   f9ee619bd39a6123158ce477221a3133
#
_cell.length_a   1.000
_cell.length_b   1.000
_cell.length_c   1.000
_cell.angle_alpha   90.00
_cell.angle_beta   90.00
_cell.angle_gamma   90.00
#
_symmetry.space_group_name_H-M   'P 1'
#
loop_
_entity.id
_entity.type
_entity.pdbx_description
1 polymer ?
#
loop_
_entity_poly.entity_id
_entity_poly.type
_entity_poly.pdbx_seq_one_letter_code
_entity_poly.pdbx_strand_id
1 'polypeptide(L)'
;MYIDNKDSNYFKTDFIDSMNAERRKQFDKVYMKMALVFSSLSYAEKKKVGAIIVNSEDQIIAQGFNGTPRGFDNTCEDKWCERYDKKVADVFDTCPERTQEPLNLCMSCQYRKLKTKPEVLHAEPNAIMKCIGDGVSTKNSTMYVTLSPCIDCAKLILQAGISRVVYYEHYRKSDGIDFLKKAGISVEQLNDLD
;
A
#
# COMPACT_ATOMS: atom_id res chain seq x y z
N MET A 1 -3.07 -49.91 -35.76
CA MET A 1 -3.19 -49.47 -34.38
C MET A 1 -2.68 -48.05 -34.34
N TYR A 2 -3.58 -47.06 -34.56
CA TYR A 2 -3.24 -45.64 -34.53
C TYR A 2 -3.25 -45.17 -33.08
N ILE A 3 -2.10 -44.81 -32.55
CA ILE A 3 -2.01 -44.18 -31.23
C ILE A 3 -2.36 -42.71 -31.44
N ASP A 4 -3.48 -42.30 -30.86
CA ASP A 4 -4.01 -40.94 -30.94
C ASP A 4 -3.08 -39.99 -30.18
N ASN A 5 -2.48 -39.04 -30.91
CA ASN A 5 -1.42 -38.14 -30.44
C ASN A 5 -2.01 -36.91 -29.71
N LYS A 6 -3.23 -37.04 -29.15
CA LYS A 6 -3.91 -35.94 -28.44
C LYS A 6 -3.43 -35.71 -27.01
N ASP A 7 -2.88 -36.78 -26.35
CA ASP A 7 -2.50 -36.70 -24.95
C ASP A 7 -1.17 -35.97 -24.70
N SER A 8 -0.27 -35.90 -25.70
CA SER A 8 1.06 -35.30 -25.50
C SER A 8 1.05 -33.77 -25.43
N ASN A 9 0.01 -33.11 -25.97
CA ASN A 9 -0.10 -31.63 -25.92
C ASN A 9 -0.75 -31.14 -24.63
N TYR A 10 -1.63 -31.93 -24.02
CA TYR A 10 -2.31 -31.56 -22.78
C TYR A 10 -1.31 -31.51 -21.60
N PHE A 11 -0.48 -32.52 -21.44
CA PHE A 11 0.57 -32.57 -20.41
C PHE A 11 1.63 -31.42 -20.58
N LYS A 12 1.94 -31.04 -21.81
CA LYS A 12 2.87 -29.93 -22.06
C LYS A 12 2.31 -28.55 -21.66
N THR A 13 1.04 -28.29 -21.92
CA THR A 13 0.40 -27.02 -21.57
C THR A 13 0.30 -26.90 -20.04
N ASP A 14 -0.18 -27.91 -19.33
CA ASP A 14 -0.29 -27.90 -17.88
C ASP A 14 1.06 -27.73 -17.17
N PHE A 15 2.12 -28.34 -17.70
CA PHE A 15 3.47 -28.18 -17.17
C PHE A 15 4.03 -26.78 -17.40
N ILE A 16 3.84 -26.20 -18.58
CA ILE A 16 4.27 -24.83 -18.90
C ILE A 16 3.48 -23.83 -18.05
N ASP A 17 2.17 -24.04 -17.89
CA ASP A 17 1.31 -23.16 -17.08
C ASP A 17 1.67 -23.24 -15.60
N SER A 18 2.02 -24.41 -15.09
CA SER A 18 2.50 -24.55 -13.70
C SER A 18 3.87 -23.88 -13.47
N MET A 19 4.79 -24.00 -14.42
CA MET A 19 6.09 -23.29 -14.37
C MET A 19 5.90 -21.78 -14.43
N ASN A 20 4.98 -21.28 -15.27
CA ASN A 20 4.67 -19.85 -15.37
C ASN A 20 4.04 -19.32 -14.08
N ALA A 21 3.16 -20.11 -13.44
CA ALA A 21 2.55 -19.75 -12.17
C ALA A 21 3.59 -19.69 -11.04
N GLU A 22 4.53 -20.65 -10.97
CA GLU A 22 5.59 -20.63 -9.97
C GLU A 22 6.55 -19.45 -10.18
N ARG A 23 6.93 -19.19 -11.43
CA ARG A 23 7.74 -18.02 -11.77
C ARG A 23 7.03 -16.72 -11.40
N ARG A 24 5.70 -16.62 -11.64
CA ARG A 24 4.91 -15.45 -11.23
C ARG A 24 4.96 -15.23 -9.72
N LYS A 25 4.84 -16.28 -8.92
CA LYS A 25 4.96 -16.19 -7.46
C LYS A 25 6.33 -15.67 -7.02
N GLN A 26 7.41 -16.09 -7.68
CA GLN A 26 8.75 -15.59 -7.41
C GLN A 26 8.84 -14.06 -7.69
N PHE A 27 8.31 -13.60 -8.81
CA PHE A 27 8.25 -12.16 -9.13
C PHE A 27 7.40 -11.40 -8.10
N ASP A 28 6.24 -11.93 -7.71
CA ASP A 28 5.38 -11.31 -6.70
C ASP A 28 6.12 -11.13 -5.37
N LYS A 29 6.88 -12.13 -4.94
CA LYS A 29 7.73 -12.04 -3.74
C LYS A 29 8.79 -10.95 -3.87
N VAL A 30 9.48 -10.88 -5.01
CA VAL A 30 10.52 -9.88 -5.27
C VAL A 30 9.94 -8.47 -5.26
N TYR A 31 8.85 -8.23 -6.00
CA TYR A 31 8.22 -6.92 -6.05
C TYR A 31 7.65 -6.49 -4.70
N MET A 32 7.09 -7.43 -3.93
CA MET A 32 6.64 -7.12 -2.58
C MET A 32 7.79 -6.77 -1.64
N LYS A 33 8.92 -7.49 -1.71
CA LYS A 33 10.14 -7.13 -0.97
C LYS A 33 10.61 -5.73 -1.33
N MET A 34 10.56 -5.34 -2.61
CA MET A 34 10.89 -3.99 -3.04
C MET A 34 9.91 -2.95 -2.50
N ALA A 35 8.60 -3.24 -2.51
CA ALA A 35 7.61 -2.36 -1.89
C ALA A 35 7.87 -2.16 -0.39
N LEU A 36 8.29 -3.21 0.34
CA LEU A 36 8.71 -3.12 1.74
C LEU A 36 9.96 -2.25 1.92
N VAL A 37 10.95 -2.37 1.04
CA VAL A 37 12.13 -1.49 1.06
C VAL A 37 11.70 -0.02 0.86
N PHE A 38 10.84 0.26 -0.11
CA PHE A 38 10.34 1.63 -0.32
C PHE A 38 9.51 2.14 0.85
N SER A 39 8.78 1.28 1.56
CA SER A 39 8.04 1.71 2.75
C SER A 39 8.94 2.28 3.85
N SER A 40 10.20 1.84 3.93
CA SER A 40 11.16 2.33 4.92
C SER A 40 11.51 3.81 4.74
N LEU A 41 11.31 4.37 3.55
CA LEU A 41 11.52 5.78 3.23
C LEU A 41 10.40 6.68 3.76
N SER A 42 9.28 6.11 4.20
CA SER A 42 8.18 6.87 4.81
C SER A 42 8.59 7.48 6.14
N TYR A 43 8.22 8.74 6.34
CA TYR A 43 8.37 9.44 7.63
C TYR A 43 7.22 9.18 8.60
N ALA A 44 6.19 8.43 8.19
CA ALA A 44 5.07 8.11 9.06
C ALA A 44 5.52 7.28 10.27
N GLU A 45 5.10 7.73 11.46
CA GLU A 45 5.37 7.04 12.74
C GLU A 45 4.35 5.91 12.97
N LYS A 46 3.10 6.09 12.53
CA LYS A 46 2.00 5.17 12.80
C LYS A 46 2.06 3.90 11.96
N LYS A 47 2.27 4.03 10.67
CA LYS A 47 2.40 2.91 9.74
C LYS A 47 3.12 3.36 8.47
N LYS A 48 4.23 2.72 8.17
CA LYS A 48 4.97 2.91 6.93
C LYS A 48 4.40 1.99 5.86
N VAL A 49 4.00 2.55 4.73
CA VAL A 49 3.42 1.82 3.60
C VAL A 49 4.19 2.13 2.33
N GLY A 50 4.48 1.10 1.54
CA GLY A 50 5.10 1.21 0.23
C GLY A 50 4.26 0.58 -0.86
N ALA A 51 4.33 1.12 -2.07
CA ALA A 51 3.67 0.60 -3.26
C ALA A 51 4.61 0.60 -4.47
N ILE A 52 4.48 -0.40 -5.33
CA ILE A 52 5.16 -0.50 -6.62
C ILE A 52 4.12 -0.81 -7.69
N ILE A 53 4.24 -0.17 -8.85
CA ILE A 53 3.44 -0.48 -10.03
C ILE A 53 4.34 -1.14 -11.07
N VAL A 54 3.91 -2.30 -11.55
CA VAL A 54 4.62 -3.11 -12.55
C VAL A 54 3.72 -3.29 -13.76
N ASN A 55 4.22 -2.99 -14.95
CA ASN A 55 3.47 -3.14 -16.20
C ASN A 55 3.36 -4.61 -16.65
N SER A 56 2.67 -4.86 -17.78
CA SER A 56 2.48 -6.20 -18.36
C SER A 56 3.78 -6.85 -18.86
N GLU A 57 4.86 -6.08 -18.98
CA GLU A 57 6.18 -6.54 -19.43
C GLU A 57 7.14 -6.79 -18.24
N ASP A 58 6.60 -6.90 -17.03
CA ASP A 58 7.35 -7.07 -15.77
C ASP A 58 8.34 -5.92 -15.46
N GLN A 59 8.10 -4.71 -15.99
CA GLN A 59 8.91 -3.52 -15.69
C GLN A 59 8.26 -2.73 -14.54
N ILE A 60 9.07 -2.31 -13.58
CA ILE A 60 8.63 -1.36 -12.54
C ILE A 60 8.51 0.02 -13.19
N ILE A 61 7.30 0.56 -13.23
CA ILE A 61 7.00 1.86 -13.85
C ILE A 61 6.81 2.97 -12.81
N ALA A 62 6.51 2.66 -11.56
CA ALA A 62 6.49 3.61 -10.46
C ALA A 62 6.64 2.95 -9.11
N GLN A 63 7.06 3.75 -8.13
CA GLN A 63 7.10 3.40 -6.72
C GLN A 63 6.52 4.56 -5.88
N GLY A 64 5.86 4.24 -4.79
CA GLY A 64 5.32 5.20 -3.84
C GLY A 64 5.50 4.73 -2.40
N PHE A 65 5.48 5.67 -1.48
CA PHE A 65 5.37 5.44 -0.05
C PHE A 65 4.51 6.54 0.56
N ASN A 66 3.87 6.27 1.69
CA ASN A 66 3.03 7.27 2.32
C ASN A 66 3.87 8.40 2.92
N GLY A 67 3.36 9.62 2.80
CA GLY A 67 4.05 10.82 3.27
C GLY A 67 3.34 12.10 2.87
N THR A 68 3.83 13.21 3.34
CA THR A 68 3.34 14.54 2.98
C THR A 68 3.71 14.92 1.55
N PRO A 69 2.91 15.73 0.86
CA PRO A 69 3.23 16.21 -0.48
C PRO A 69 4.51 17.06 -0.51
N ARG A 70 5.08 17.19 -1.69
CA ARG A 70 6.25 18.04 -1.93
C ARG A 70 5.95 19.48 -1.51
N GLY A 71 6.83 20.06 -0.70
CA GLY A 71 6.69 21.42 -0.18
C GLY A 71 6.08 21.50 1.23
N PHE A 72 5.60 20.40 1.77
CA PHE A 72 5.19 20.28 3.16
C PHE A 72 6.33 19.76 4.04
N ASP A 73 6.22 19.96 5.37
CA ASP A 73 7.11 19.28 6.31
C ASP A 73 6.85 17.77 6.30
N ASN A 74 7.83 16.99 6.76
CA ASN A 74 7.74 15.52 6.76
C ASN A 74 7.00 14.93 7.97
N THR A 75 6.27 15.75 8.73
CA THR A 75 5.50 15.30 9.89
C THR A 75 4.15 14.76 9.45
N CYS A 76 4.02 13.43 9.37
CA CYS A 76 2.82 12.76 8.86
C CYS A 76 1.67 12.71 9.87
N GLU A 77 1.94 12.82 11.17
CA GLU A 77 0.96 12.68 12.23
C GLU A 77 0.95 13.87 13.19
N ASP A 78 -0.24 14.20 13.68
CA ASP A 78 -0.43 15.04 14.83
C ASP A 78 -0.51 14.20 16.10
N LYS A 79 0.08 14.68 17.20
CA LYS A 79 -0.14 14.14 18.52
C LYS A 79 -1.52 14.58 18.99
N TRP A 80 -2.43 13.63 19.15
CA TRP A 80 -3.83 13.87 19.49
C TRP A 80 -4.13 13.53 20.94
N CYS A 81 -4.82 14.41 21.63
CA CYS A 81 -5.32 14.16 22.97
C CYS A 81 -6.76 13.61 22.87
N GLU A 82 -6.95 12.32 23.20
CA GLU A 82 -8.27 11.68 23.14
C GLU A 82 -9.25 12.25 24.17
N ARG A 83 -8.74 12.72 25.32
CA ARG A 83 -9.60 13.27 26.40
C ARG A 83 -10.31 14.54 25.96
N TYR A 84 -9.65 15.39 25.19
CA TYR A 84 -10.21 16.68 24.75
C TYR A 84 -10.61 16.67 23.27
N ASP A 85 -10.38 15.55 22.56
CA ASP A 85 -10.56 15.42 21.11
C ASP A 85 -9.91 16.57 20.30
N LYS A 86 -8.67 16.95 20.69
CA LYS A 86 -7.90 18.04 20.08
C LYS A 86 -6.42 17.68 19.94
N LYS A 87 -5.70 18.47 19.14
CA LYS A 87 -4.23 18.35 19.07
C LYS A 87 -3.64 18.63 20.47
N VAL A 88 -2.61 17.92 20.83
CA VAL A 88 -1.93 18.12 22.13
C VAL A 88 -1.43 19.57 22.26
N ALA A 89 -0.93 20.16 21.18
CA ALA A 89 -0.47 21.54 21.17
C ALA A 89 -1.59 22.54 21.54
N ASP A 90 -2.84 22.28 21.09
CA ASP A 90 -3.98 23.19 21.31
C ASP A 90 -4.54 23.14 22.73
N VAL A 91 -4.27 22.08 23.47
CA VAL A 91 -4.77 21.89 24.86
C VAL A 91 -3.67 21.92 25.90
N PHE A 92 -2.42 22.07 25.49
CA PHE A 92 -1.27 22.00 26.38
C PHE A 92 -1.35 23.01 27.54
N ASP A 93 -1.73 24.24 27.25
CA ASP A 93 -1.81 25.32 28.26
C ASP A 93 -3.02 25.21 29.20
N THR A 94 -4.07 24.51 28.78
CA THR A 94 -5.32 24.34 29.53
C THR A 94 -5.40 22.98 30.24
N CYS A 95 -4.46 22.08 30.00
CA CYS A 95 -4.45 20.75 30.60
C CYS A 95 -4.04 20.81 32.10
N PRO A 96 -4.90 20.40 33.05
CA PRO A 96 -4.58 20.46 34.49
C PRO A 96 -3.47 19.49 34.88
N GLU A 97 -3.16 18.49 34.07
CA GLU A 97 -2.10 17.52 34.29
C GLU A 97 -0.77 17.90 33.59
N ARG A 98 -0.62 19.19 33.25
CA ARG A 98 0.59 19.75 32.67
C ARG A 98 1.76 19.60 33.61
N THR A 99 2.82 18.89 33.22
CA THR A 99 4.11 18.91 33.88
C THR A 99 4.95 20.08 33.33
N GLN A 100 5.82 20.69 34.15
CA GLN A 100 6.67 21.82 33.75
C GLN A 100 7.84 21.45 32.86
N GLU A 101 7.90 20.21 32.37
CA GLU A 101 8.93 19.68 31.49
C GLU A 101 8.63 20.05 30.02
N PRO A 102 9.70 20.18 29.15
CA PRO A 102 9.52 20.75 27.81
C PRO A 102 8.61 19.89 26.93
N LEU A 103 7.83 20.57 26.14
CA LEU A 103 6.90 20.27 25.01
C LEU A 103 6.66 18.82 24.53
N ASN A 104 7.42 17.84 24.99
CA ASN A 104 7.29 16.45 24.54
C ASN A 104 6.51 15.53 25.48
N LEU A 105 6.15 15.99 26.68
CA LEU A 105 5.74 15.07 27.74
C LEU A 105 4.62 15.65 28.61
N CYS A 106 3.38 15.54 28.17
CA CYS A 106 2.34 15.24 29.14
C CYS A 106 2.53 13.76 29.53
N MET A 107 3.43 13.46 30.48
CA MET A 107 3.76 12.08 30.90
C MET A 107 2.57 11.36 31.56
N SER A 108 1.61 12.12 32.12
CA SER A 108 0.38 11.60 32.73
C SER A 108 -0.75 11.32 31.71
N CYS A 109 -0.64 11.79 30.47
CA CYS A 109 -1.69 11.58 29.48
C CYS A 109 -1.55 10.20 28.81
N GLN A 110 -2.15 9.18 29.40
CA GLN A 110 -2.32 7.84 28.81
C GLN A 110 -3.15 7.89 27.49
N TYR A 111 -3.68 9.05 27.12
CA TYR A 111 -4.63 9.28 26.02
C TYR A 111 -4.00 9.86 24.76
N ARG A 112 -2.72 9.56 24.52
CA ARG A 112 -2.05 10.03 23.28
C ARG A 112 -2.33 9.07 22.14
N LYS A 113 -2.79 9.63 21.04
CA LYS A 113 -2.94 8.93 19.77
C LYS A 113 -2.25 9.70 18.66
N LEU A 114 -1.59 9.00 17.80
CA LEU A 114 -1.14 9.58 16.54
C LEU A 114 -2.32 9.62 15.57
N LYS A 115 -2.64 10.80 15.07
CA LYS A 115 -3.68 11.02 14.07
C LYS A 115 -3.00 11.48 12.77
N THR A 116 -3.14 10.67 11.73
CA THR A 116 -2.59 11.02 10.41
C THR A 116 -3.20 12.32 9.92
N LYS A 117 -2.37 13.25 9.48
CA LYS A 117 -2.80 14.53 8.94
C LYS A 117 -3.54 14.35 7.62
N PRO A 118 -4.54 15.18 7.29
CA PRO A 118 -5.35 15.03 6.08
C PRO A 118 -4.56 15.21 4.78
N GLU A 119 -3.45 15.95 4.80
CA GLU A 119 -2.57 16.17 3.66
C GLU A 119 -1.65 14.98 3.33
N VAL A 120 -1.57 13.97 4.20
CA VAL A 120 -0.73 12.80 3.96
C VAL A 120 -1.27 11.97 2.81
N LEU A 121 -0.46 11.80 1.77
CA LEU A 121 -0.74 10.91 0.66
C LEU A 121 -0.47 9.46 1.08
N HIS A 122 -1.35 8.54 0.68
CA HIS A 122 -1.09 7.11 0.78
C HIS A 122 -0.08 6.67 -0.29
N ALA A 123 0.51 5.51 -0.12
CA ALA A 123 1.54 4.98 -1.03
C ALA A 123 1.00 4.75 -2.45
N GLU A 124 -0.24 4.28 -2.56
CA GLU A 124 -0.90 3.96 -3.83
C GLU A 124 -1.11 5.21 -4.70
N PRO A 125 -1.79 6.30 -4.23
CA PRO A 125 -1.92 7.52 -5.02
C PRO A 125 -0.57 8.15 -5.31
N ASN A 126 0.41 8.06 -4.41
CA ASN A 126 1.75 8.59 -4.64
C ASN A 126 2.43 7.86 -5.82
N ALA A 127 2.30 6.53 -5.94
CA ALA A 127 2.81 5.77 -7.08
C ALA A 127 2.05 6.11 -8.39
N ILE A 128 0.71 6.16 -8.35
CA ILE A 128 -0.12 6.47 -9.52
C ILE A 128 0.19 7.87 -10.07
N MET A 129 0.32 8.87 -9.20
CA MET A 129 0.59 10.25 -9.60
C MET A 129 1.96 10.41 -10.25
N LYS A 130 2.96 9.62 -9.90
CA LYS A 130 4.26 9.60 -10.58
C LYS A 130 4.11 9.09 -12.02
N CYS A 131 3.38 8.01 -12.24
CA CYS A 131 3.08 7.55 -13.60
C CYS A 131 2.41 8.64 -14.44
N ILE A 132 1.43 9.36 -13.88
CA ILE A 132 0.75 10.45 -14.56
C ILE A 132 1.73 11.59 -14.89
N GLY A 133 2.57 11.97 -13.93
CA GLY A 133 3.58 13.02 -14.12
C GLY A 133 4.61 12.71 -15.22
N ASP A 134 4.95 11.43 -15.35
CA ASP A 134 5.91 10.95 -16.35
C ASP A 134 5.24 10.52 -17.68
N GLY A 135 3.92 10.64 -17.81
CA GLY A 135 3.15 10.24 -19.00
C GLY A 135 3.12 8.72 -19.22
N VAL A 136 3.34 7.92 -18.17
CA VAL A 136 3.39 6.46 -18.23
C VAL A 136 2.02 5.87 -17.93
N SER A 137 1.52 4.99 -18.79
CA SER A 137 0.23 4.32 -18.61
C SER A 137 0.31 3.24 -17.53
N THR A 138 -0.67 3.25 -16.62
CA THR A 138 -0.87 2.21 -15.60
C THR A 138 -1.86 1.13 -16.02
N LYS A 139 -2.39 1.22 -17.26
CA LYS A 139 -3.40 0.28 -17.77
C LYS A 139 -2.85 -1.14 -17.82
N ASN A 140 -3.63 -2.10 -17.32
CA ASN A 140 -3.30 -3.53 -17.24
C ASN A 140 -2.05 -3.84 -16.39
N SER A 141 -1.62 -2.92 -15.54
CA SER A 141 -0.51 -3.14 -14.62
C SER A 141 -0.94 -3.87 -13.35
N THR A 142 0.05 -4.35 -12.59
CA THR A 142 -0.10 -4.90 -11.24
C THR A 142 0.43 -3.90 -10.21
N MET A 143 -0.34 -3.65 -9.16
CA MET A 143 0.12 -2.90 -7.99
C MET A 143 0.49 -3.85 -6.86
N TYR A 144 1.68 -3.73 -6.34
CA TYR A 144 2.14 -4.37 -5.11
C TYR A 144 2.14 -3.34 -4.00
N VAL A 145 1.45 -3.60 -2.91
CA VAL A 145 1.33 -2.68 -1.78
C VAL A 145 1.48 -3.40 -0.46
N THR A 146 2.25 -2.83 0.46
CA THR A 146 2.57 -3.50 1.73
C THR A 146 1.38 -3.59 2.69
N LEU A 147 0.37 -2.74 2.53
CA LEU A 147 -0.88 -2.74 3.29
C LEU A 147 -2.07 -2.68 2.33
N SER A 148 -3.09 -3.53 2.53
CA SER A 148 -4.24 -3.57 1.62
C SER A 148 -4.91 -2.20 1.45
N PRO A 149 -5.36 -1.84 0.23
CA PRO A 149 -5.90 -0.52 -0.07
C PRO A 149 -7.15 -0.18 0.73
N CYS A 150 -7.25 1.06 1.20
CA CYS A 150 -8.51 1.60 1.71
C CYS A 150 -9.48 1.89 0.53
N ILE A 151 -10.74 2.20 0.85
CA ILE A 151 -11.77 2.45 -0.18
C ILE A 151 -11.40 3.60 -1.12
N ASP A 152 -10.76 4.66 -0.62
CA ASP A 152 -10.39 5.81 -1.45
C ASP A 152 -9.23 5.47 -2.40
N CYS A 153 -8.23 4.74 -1.94
CA CYS A 153 -7.17 4.21 -2.79
C CYS A 153 -7.70 3.22 -3.82
N ALA A 154 -8.64 2.35 -3.44
CA ALA A 154 -9.27 1.38 -4.33
C ALA A 154 -9.98 2.04 -5.52
N LYS A 155 -10.67 3.16 -5.29
CA LYS A 155 -11.29 3.97 -6.37
C LYS A 155 -10.25 4.49 -7.37
N LEU A 156 -9.11 4.99 -6.86
CA LEU A 156 -8.03 5.50 -7.71
C LEU A 156 -7.34 4.37 -8.50
N ILE A 157 -7.11 3.23 -7.87
CA ILE A 157 -6.55 2.03 -8.51
C ILE A 157 -7.42 1.59 -9.68
N LEU A 158 -8.75 1.51 -9.49
CA LEU A 158 -9.70 1.17 -10.54
C LEU A 158 -9.66 2.18 -11.69
N GLN A 159 -9.72 3.48 -11.39
CA GLN A 159 -9.72 4.55 -12.40
C GLN A 159 -8.38 4.66 -13.15
N ALA A 160 -7.27 4.29 -12.51
CA ALA A 160 -5.96 4.20 -13.13
C ALA A 160 -5.82 3.01 -14.12
N GLY A 161 -6.83 2.11 -14.19
CA GLY A 161 -6.82 0.95 -15.07
C GLY A 161 -5.88 -0.18 -14.64
N ILE A 162 -5.48 -0.21 -13.36
CA ILE A 162 -4.72 -1.29 -12.77
C ILE A 162 -5.62 -2.52 -12.70
N SER A 163 -5.14 -3.67 -13.20
CA SER A 163 -5.92 -4.91 -13.34
C SER A 163 -5.70 -5.92 -12.23
N ARG A 164 -4.61 -5.80 -11.48
CA ARG A 164 -4.25 -6.71 -10.39
C ARG A 164 -3.66 -5.95 -9.22
N VAL A 165 -4.04 -6.33 -8.00
CA VAL A 165 -3.47 -5.82 -6.75
C VAL A 165 -2.97 -6.98 -5.90
N VAL A 166 -1.70 -6.93 -5.50
CA VAL A 166 -1.09 -7.87 -4.55
C VAL A 166 -0.76 -7.08 -3.28
N TYR A 167 -1.25 -7.53 -2.14
CA TYR A 167 -0.97 -6.87 -0.87
C TYR A 167 -0.33 -7.83 0.14
N TYR A 168 0.42 -7.30 1.09
CA TYR A 168 1.11 -8.10 2.11
C TYR A 168 0.29 -8.16 3.40
N GLU A 169 0.12 -7.04 4.09
CA GLU A 169 -0.65 -6.97 5.32
C GLU A 169 -2.10 -6.54 5.06
N HIS A 170 -3.01 -7.10 5.84
CA HIS A 170 -4.43 -6.71 5.77
C HIS A 170 -4.67 -5.42 6.57
N TYR A 171 -5.31 -4.45 5.95
CA TYR A 171 -5.82 -3.26 6.66
C TYR A 171 -7.04 -3.64 7.50
N ARG A 172 -7.27 -2.92 8.59
CA ARG A 172 -8.38 -3.18 9.53
C ARG A 172 -9.79 -3.25 8.92
N LYS A 173 -9.99 -2.74 7.71
CA LYS A 173 -11.23 -2.78 6.95
C LYS A 173 -11.00 -3.43 5.60
N SER A 174 -11.93 -4.26 5.15
CA SER A 174 -11.89 -4.94 3.85
C SER A 174 -12.59 -4.18 2.72
N ASP A 175 -13.23 -3.04 3.00
CA ASP A 175 -14.06 -2.29 2.07
C ASP A 175 -13.36 -1.96 0.74
N GLY A 176 -12.07 -1.64 0.77
CA GLY A 176 -11.28 -1.42 -0.44
C GLY A 176 -11.06 -2.69 -1.26
N ILE A 177 -10.76 -3.82 -0.60
CA ILE A 177 -10.60 -5.13 -1.24
C ILE A 177 -11.93 -5.57 -1.89
N ASP A 178 -13.02 -5.46 -1.15
CA ASP A 178 -14.36 -5.88 -1.60
C ASP A 178 -14.80 -5.03 -2.80
N PHE A 179 -14.52 -3.73 -2.78
CA PHE A 179 -14.77 -2.82 -3.89
C PHE A 179 -14.00 -3.23 -5.16
N LEU A 180 -12.70 -3.50 -5.04
CA LEU A 180 -11.86 -3.91 -6.18
C LEU A 180 -12.31 -5.25 -6.76
N LYS A 181 -12.60 -6.24 -5.92
CA LYS A 181 -13.13 -7.54 -6.37
C LYS A 181 -14.46 -7.41 -7.08
N LYS A 182 -15.38 -6.58 -6.55
CA LYS A 182 -16.67 -6.28 -7.19
C LYS A 182 -16.50 -5.62 -8.56
N ALA A 183 -15.45 -4.83 -8.73
CA ALA A 183 -15.10 -4.18 -10.00
C ALA A 183 -14.36 -5.11 -10.99
N GLY A 184 -14.11 -6.39 -10.64
CA GLY A 184 -13.42 -7.36 -11.49
C GLY A 184 -11.89 -7.27 -11.45
N ILE A 185 -11.31 -6.51 -10.49
CA ILE A 185 -9.87 -6.46 -10.26
C ILE A 185 -9.43 -7.72 -9.54
N SER A 186 -8.35 -8.38 -10.00
CA SER A 186 -7.71 -9.48 -9.26
C SER A 186 -7.06 -8.93 -8.00
N VAL A 187 -7.45 -9.44 -6.82
CA VAL A 187 -6.90 -9.00 -5.53
C VAL A 187 -6.42 -10.20 -4.74
N GLU A 188 -5.14 -10.23 -4.44
CA GLU A 188 -4.46 -11.36 -3.82
C GLU A 188 -3.67 -10.91 -2.60
N GLN A 189 -3.67 -11.72 -1.55
CA GLN A 189 -2.77 -11.53 -0.41
C GLN A 189 -1.53 -12.42 -0.56
N LEU A 190 -0.36 -11.83 -0.42
CA LEU A 190 0.90 -12.56 -0.38
C LEU A 190 1.30 -12.78 1.08
N ASN A 191 1.17 -14.02 1.56
CA ASN A 191 1.40 -14.35 2.98
C ASN A 191 2.83 -14.78 3.30
N ASP A 192 3.62 -15.10 2.28
CA ASP A 192 4.97 -15.64 2.43
C ASP A 192 5.95 -14.94 1.49
N LEU A 193 7.08 -14.52 2.05
CA LEU A 193 8.15 -13.82 1.33
C LEU A 193 9.45 -14.63 1.23
N ASP A 194 9.50 -15.82 1.84
CA ASP A 194 10.66 -16.72 1.81
C ASP A 194 10.76 -17.56 0.55
#